data_836060eae6046b5a8d06e4a0721a1394
#
_entry.id   836060eae6046b5a8d06e4a0721a1394
#
_cell.length_a   1.000
_cell.length_b   1.000
_cell.length_c   1.000
_cell.angle_alpha   90.00
_cell.angle_beta   90.00
_cell.angle_gamma   90.00
#
_symmetry.space_group_name_H-M   'P 1'
#
loop_
_entity.id
_entity.type
_entity.pdbx_description
1 polymer ?
#
loop_
_entity_poly.entity_id
_entity_poly.type
_entity_poly.pdbx_seq_one_letter_code
_entity_poly.pdbx_strand_id
1 'polypeptide(L)'
;RQELARWAEESGRTPGAVEWLLDNAYLAAREGRMAERAFRRGRPLRRCRNGQSVLQCAARTALWAVPDLDRRRLTVILSAFQSVLPLTERELSLLVPALTWALLCQLRGLCGDLAALQEEQTGPAPFESVFAGLRALSDGDWGALLESESRVEAVLRQDPAGCYGSMEDATRRRYRGQVCRLARKSGMGEEETARRVLELSRQGAGAERHVGWFLFRRPLGAEKRTRSGACYGPLVLLSAALLSAALALLLDSWVGGLLLFFPLSDLVKNSADFLLVRLVPPRPVHRMALESGIPPEGRTLCVIAALLTGKE
;
A
#
# COMPACT_ATOMS: atom_id res chain seq x y z
N ARG A 1 11.65 -3.79 28.97
CA ARG A 1 12.96 -3.13 28.87
C ARG A 1 13.29 -2.32 30.13
N GLN A 2 12.43 -1.37 30.51
CA GLN A 2 12.67 -0.52 31.68
C GLN A 2 12.80 -1.32 32.99
N GLU A 3 11.95 -2.34 33.19
CA GLU A 3 12.01 -3.22 34.35
C GLU A 3 13.28 -4.05 34.37
N LEU A 4 13.68 -4.65 33.23
CA LEU A 4 14.91 -5.41 33.11
C LEU A 4 16.16 -4.54 33.32
N ALA A 5 16.17 -3.33 32.76
CA ALA A 5 17.29 -2.40 32.95
C ALA A 5 17.41 -1.96 34.39
N ARG A 6 16.28 -1.63 35.06
CA ARG A 6 16.26 -1.28 36.47
C ARG A 6 16.73 -2.43 37.33
N TRP A 7 16.26 -3.65 37.08
CA TRP A 7 16.70 -4.82 37.81
C TRP A 7 18.20 -5.08 37.65
N ALA A 8 18.75 -4.95 36.44
CA ALA A 8 20.19 -5.10 36.16
C ALA A 8 21.03 -4.06 36.94
N GLU A 9 20.55 -2.81 37.00
CA GLU A 9 21.17 -1.73 37.77
C GLU A 9 21.14 -2.02 39.27
N GLU A 10 19.99 -2.47 39.81
CA GLU A 10 19.78 -2.74 41.21
C GLU A 10 20.54 -3.99 41.73
N SER A 11 20.63 -5.03 40.89
CA SER A 11 21.26 -6.30 41.26
C SER A 11 22.79 -6.30 41.09
N GLY A 12 23.33 -5.37 40.30
CA GLY A 12 24.75 -5.33 39.93
C GLY A 12 25.22 -6.54 39.11
N ARG A 13 24.27 -7.36 38.62
CA ARG A 13 24.50 -8.56 37.80
C ARG A 13 23.68 -8.48 36.52
N THR A 14 24.31 -8.72 35.37
CA THR A 14 23.66 -8.83 34.08
C THR A 14 23.91 -10.22 33.49
N PRO A 15 22.98 -11.18 33.66
CA PRO A 15 23.08 -12.44 32.95
C PRO A 15 23.18 -12.19 31.42
N GLY A 16 24.00 -12.95 30.71
CA GLY A 16 24.28 -12.74 29.31
C GLY A 16 23.03 -12.68 28.43
N ALA A 17 21.95 -13.37 28.79
CA ALA A 17 20.66 -13.29 28.08
C ALA A 17 20.00 -11.91 28.23
N VAL A 18 20.09 -11.29 29.43
CA VAL A 18 19.50 -9.97 29.69
C VAL A 18 20.30 -8.87 28.99
N GLU A 19 21.64 -8.93 29.07
CA GLU A 19 22.53 -8.00 28.37
C GLU A 19 22.26 -8.05 26.86
N TRP A 20 22.28 -9.25 26.30
CA TRP A 20 21.97 -9.46 24.88
C TRP A 20 20.61 -8.92 24.46
N LEU A 21 19.57 -9.13 25.28
CA LEU A 21 18.23 -8.64 25.04
C LEU A 21 18.16 -7.11 25.08
N LEU A 22 18.85 -6.47 26.01
CA LEU A 22 18.89 -5.01 26.14
C LEU A 22 19.56 -4.37 24.93
N ASP A 23 20.67 -4.95 24.46
CA ASP A 23 21.41 -4.49 23.29
C ASP A 23 20.59 -4.58 21.99
N ASN A 24 19.78 -5.62 21.85
CA ASN A 24 18.95 -5.84 20.67
C ASN A 24 17.53 -5.25 20.76
N ALA A 25 17.12 -4.73 21.93
CA ALA A 25 15.74 -4.25 22.17
C ALA A 25 15.29 -3.14 21.19
N TYR A 26 16.24 -2.38 20.64
CA TYR A 26 15.95 -1.31 19.66
C TYR A 26 15.29 -1.88 18.40
N LEU A 27 15.74 -3.08 17.94
CA LEU A 27 15.17 -3.74 16.75
C LEU A 27 13.71 -4.11 16.99
N ALA A 28 13.42 -4.79 18.11
CA ALA A 28 12.04 -5.13 18.47
C ALA A 28 11.14 -3.90 18.57
N ALA A 29 11.64 -2.79 19.14
CA ALA A 29 10.91 -1.53 19.22
C ALA A 29 10.69 -0.88 17.86
N ARG A 30 11.67 -0.93 16.94
CA ARG A 30 11.56 -0.42 15.58
C ARG A 30 10.50 -1.19 14.81
N GLU A 31 10.63 -2.51 14.77
CA GLU A 31 9.72 -3.39 14.02
C GLU A 31 8.30 -3.36 14.58
N GLY A 32 8.16 -3.28 15.92
CA GLY A 32 6.87 -3.11 16.56
C GLY A 32 6.14 -1.83 16.14
N ARG A 33 6.86 -0.69 16.09
CA ARG A 33 6.27 0.57 15.60
C ARG A 33 5.89 0.50 14.12
N MET A 34 6.68 -0.18 13.29
CA MET A 34 6.38 -0.37 11.87
C MET A 34 5.12 -1.21 11.68
N ALA A 35 5.02 -2.35 12.36
CA ALA A 35 3.84 -3.21 12.35
C ALA A 35 2.60 -2.48 12.87
N GLU A 36 2.69 -1.76 13.99
CA GLU A 36 1.58 -0.98 14.53
C GLU A 36 1.07 0.06 13.54
N ARG A 37 1.97 0.82 12.89
CA ARG A 37 1.60 1.80 11.86
C ARG A 37 0.88 1.17 10.68
N ALA A 38 1.27 -0.05 10.27
CA ALA A 38 0.61 -0.78 9.20
C ALA A 38 -0.84 -1.15 9.59
N PHE A 39 -1.06 -1.60 10.83
CA PHE A 39 -2.39 -1.96 11.33
C PHE A 39 -3.31 -0.75 11.56
N ARG A 40 -2.78 0.39 11.99
CA ARG A 40 -3.57 1.61 12.24
C ARG A 40 -4.27 2.14 10.97
N ARG A 41 -3.76 1.82 9.78
CA ARG A 41 -4.32 2.29 8.51
C ARG A 41 -5.38 1.33 8.00
N GLY A 42 -6.63 1.78 7.97
CA GLY A 42 -7.73 1.11 7.24
C GLY A 42 -8.77 0.44 8.13
N ARG A 43 -9.56 -0.46 7.56
CA ARG A 43 -10.75 -1.07 8.17
C ARG A 43 -10.40 -2.23 9.12
N PRO A 44 -11.31 -2.61 10.03
CA PRO A 44 -11.12 -3.79 10.87
C PRO A 44 -10.95 -5.06 10.02
N LEU A 45 -10.10 -5.96 10.50
CA LEU A 45 -9.84 -7.27 9.89
C LEU A 45 -10.99 -8.24 10.19
N ARG A 46 -11.18 -9.22 9.34
CA ARG A 46 -12.16 -10.29 9.55
C ARG A 46 -11.77 -11.10 10.79
N ARG A 47 -12.79 -11.53 11.53
CA ARG A 47 -12.60 -12.35 12.74
C ARG A 47 -13.13 -13.75 12.54
N CYS A 48 -12.43 -14.72 13.11
CA CYS A 48 -12.87 -16.09 13.25
C CYS A 48 -13.92 -16.20 14.37
N ARG A 49 -14.60 -17.33 14.46
CA ARG A 49 -15.61 -17.62 15.53
C ARG A 49 -15.03 -17.50 16.94
N ASN A 50 -13.75 -17.74 17.10
CA ASN A 50 -13.02 -17.63 18.38
C ASN A 50 -12.60 -16.19 18.73
N GLY A 51 -13.05 -15.18 17.99
CA GLY A 51 -12.72 -13.78 18.21
C GLY A 51 -11.36 -13.30 17.70
N GLN A 52 -10.45 -14.21 17.32
CA GLN A 52 -9.17 -13.86 16.71
C GLN A 52 -9.33 -13.38 15.27
N SER A 53 -8.45 -12.51 14.79
CA SER A 53 -8.50 -12.16 13.37
C SER A 53 -7.98 -13.32 12.50
N VAL A 54 -8.56 -13.47 11.30
CA VAL A 54 -8.12 -14.46 10.30
C VAL A 54 -6.63 -14.33 10.02
N LEU A 55 -6.15 -13.09 9.92
CA LEU A 55 -4.75 -12.78 9.71
C LEU A 55 -3.84 -13.23 10.87
N GLN A 56 -4.29 -13.05 12.12
CA GLN A 56 -3.54 -13.56 13.29
C GLN A 56 -3.46 -15.07 13.29
N CYS A 57 -4.54 -15.76 12.92
CA CYS A 57 -4.54 -17.21 12.78
C CYS A 57 -3.53 -17.64 11.69
N ALA A 58 -3.55 -17.01 10.52
CA ALA A 58 -2.60 -17.29 9.43
C ALA A 58 -1.15 -17.07 9.87
N ALA A 59 -0.83 -15.94 10.49
CA ALA A 59 0.51 -15.62 10.94
C ALA A 59 1.02 -16.60 12.02
N ARG A 60 0.19 -16.95 12.99
CA ARG A 60 0.55 -17.91 14.03
C ARG A 60 0.76 -19.32 13.47
N THR A 61 -0.11 -19.77 12.56
CA THR A 61 0.03 -21.07 11.90
C THR A 61 1.32 -21.11 11.07
N ALA A 62 1.61 -20.03 10.32
CA ALA A 62 2.82 -19.91 9.52
C ALA A 62 4.09 -20.01 10.37
N LEU A 63 4.17 -19.24 11.46
CA LEU A 63 5.33 -19.25 12.38
C LEU A 63 5.48 -20.57 13.13
N TRP A 64 4.35 -21.19 13.52
CA TRP A 64 4.40 -22.50 14.18
C TRP A 64 4.94 -23.58 13.26
N ALA A 65 4.52 -23.58 11.99
CA ALA A 65 4.93 -24.57 10.99
C ALA A 65 6.31 -24.29 10.40
N VAL A 66 6.70 -23.02 10.31
CA VAL A 66 7.94 -22.54 9.64
C VAL A 66 8.61 -21.47 10.50
N PRO A 67 9.21 -21.84 11.65
CA PRO A 67 9.82 -20.87 12.55
C PRO A 67 11.05 -20.16 11.96
N ASP A 68 11.72 -20.77 10.99
CA ASP A 68 12.87 -20.23 10.25
C ASP A 68 12.47 -19.30 9.10
N LEU A 69 11.17 -19.11 8.86
CA LEU A 69 10.62 -18.24 7.80
C LEU A 69 11.11 -18.59 6.38
N ASP A 70 11.43 -19.88 6.14
CA ASP A 70 11.78 -20.33 4.79
C ASP A 70 10.63 -20.05 3.82
N ARG A 71 10.92 -19.30 2.74
CA ARG A 71 9.90 -18.82 1.81
C ARG A 71 9.13 -19.94 1.10
N ARG A 72 9.82 -21.03 0.72
CA ARG A 72 9.16 -22.14 0.02
C ARG A 72 8.20 -22.87 0.93
N ARG A 73 8.62 -23.13 2.15
CA ARG A 73 7.77 -23.77 3.18
C ARG A 73 6.61 -22.86 3.58
N LEU A 74 6.84 -21.55 3.72
CA LEU A 74 5.79 -20.55 3.99
C LEU A 74 4.74 -20.54 2.88
N THR A 75 5.13 -20.56 1.60
CA THR A 75 4.19 -20.63 0.49
C THR A 75 3.28 -21.84 0.63
N VAL A 76 3.84 -23.05 0.87
CA VAL A 76 3.05 -24.28 1.04
C VAL A 76 2.04 -24.16 2.19
N ILE A 77 2.48 -23.65 3.34
CA ILE A 77 1.62 -23.50 4.52
C ILE A 77 0.53 -22.46 4.28
N LEU A 78 0.88 -21.31 3.66
CA LEU A 78 -0.09 -20.25 3.36
C LEU A 78 -1.11 -20.71 2.31
N SER A 79 -0.68 -21.40 1.26
CA SER A 79 -1.58 -21.99 0.27
C SER A 79 -2.52 -23.02 0.90
N ALA A 80 -2.02 -23.89 1.79
CA ALA A 80 -2.84 -24.83 2.55
C ALA A 80 -3.83 -24.11 3.48
N PHE A 81 -3.40 -23.06 4.18
CA PHE A 81 -4.29 -22.22 5.01
C PHE A 81 -5.39 -21.58 4.16
N GLN A 82 -5.02 -21.00 3.02
CA GLN A 82 -5.95 -20.32 2.12
C GLN A 82 -6.92 -21.25 1.39
N SER A 83 -6.61 -22.56 1.30
CA SER A 83 -7.57 -23.53 0.77
C SER A 83 -8.80 -23.67 1.66
N VAL A 84 -8.64 -23.47 2.97
CA VAL A 84 -9.72 -23.51 3.97
C VAL A 84 -10.28 -22.10 4.25
N LEU A 85 -9.41 -21.13 4.43
CA LEU A 85 -9.79 -19.78 4.82
C LEU A 85 -9.03 -18.73 3.97
N PRO A 86 -9.60 -18.32 2.84
CA PRO A 86 -8.96 -17.37 1.92
C PRO A 86 -8.65 -16.04 2.58
N LEU A 87 -7.44 -15.53 2.38
CA LEU A 87 -7.05 -14.18 2.80
C LEU A 87 -7.51 -13.16 1.76
N THR A 88 -8.00 -12.02 2.22
CA THR A 88 -8.25 -10.86 1.37
C THR A 88 -6.94 -10.19 0.96
N GLU A 89 -6.94 -9.41 -0.12
CA GLU A 89 -5.77 -8.62 -0.54
C GLU A 89 -5.22 -7.74 0.59
N ARG A 90 -6.11 -7.21 1.41
CA ARG A 90 -5.71 -6.44 2.57
C ARG A 90 -5.02 -7.30 3.63
N GLU A 91 -5.55 -8.46 3.95
CA GLU A 91 -4.95 -9.38 4.91
C GLU A 91 -3.59 -9.86 4.40
N LEU A 92 -3.47 -10.18 3.10
CA LEU A 92 -2.19 -10.49 2.47
C LEU A 92 -1.18 -9.34 2.60
N SER A 93 -1.60 -8.11 2.33
CA SER A 93 -0.70 -6.94 2.46
C SER A 93 -0.23 -6.69 3.90
N LEU A 94 -0.94 -7.19 4.88
CA LEU A 94 -0.62 -7.08 6.30
C LEU A 94 0.02 -8.36 6.87
N LEU A 95 0.32 -9.37 6.05
CA LEU A 95 0.85 -10.65 6.51
C LEU A 95 2.23 -10.47 7.17
N VAL A 96 3.14 -9.74 6.53
CA VAL A 96 4.48 -9.48 7.11
C VAL A 96 4.39 -8.70 8.43
N PRO A 97 3.64 -7.59 8.54
CA PRO A 97 3.35 -6.96 9.84
C PRO A 97 2.74 -7.91 10.89
N ALA A 98 1.90 -8.86 10.45
CA ALA A 98 1.27 -9.83 11.37
C ALA A 98 2.26 -10.88 11.87
N LEU A 99 3.16 -11.36 11.00
CA LEU A 99 4.26 -12.24 11.38
C LEU A 99 5.20 -11.53 12.36
N THR A 100 5.57 -10.29 12.07
CA THR A 100 6.36 -9.44 12.97
C THR A 100 5.69 -9.32 14.35
N TRP A 101 4.39 -9.02 14.36
CA TRP A 101 3.62 -8.91 15.61
C TRP A 101 3.58 -10.23 16.39
N ALA A 102 3.42 -11.36 15.68
CA ALA A 102 3.41 -12.68 16.32
C ALA A 102 4.77 -13.04 16.93
N LEU A 103 5.90 -12.71 16.27
CA LEU A 103 7.24 -12.84 16.85
C LEU A 103 7.43 -11.96 18.08
N LEU A 104 6.92 -10.73 18.07
CA LEU A 104 6.97 -9.84 19.24
C LEU A 104 6.12 -10.36 20.39
N CYS A 105 5.00 -11.05 20.12
CA CYS A 105 4.23 -11.75 21.15
C CYS A 105 5.00 -12.94 21.73
N GLN A 106 5.74 -13.69 20.93
CA GLN A 106 6.64 -14.75 21.40
C GLN A 106 7.75 -14.15 22.28
N LEU A 107 8.39 -13.07 21.83
CA LEU A 107 9.40 -12.36 22.62
C LEU A 107 8.83 -11.91 23.97
N ARG A 108 7.62 -11.34 23.97
CA ARG A 108 6.94 -10.96 25.22
C ARG A 108 6.70 -12.15 26.13
N GLY A 109 6.31 -13.30 25.59
CA GLY A 109 6.15 -14.55 26.35
C GLY A 109 7.46 -14.98 27.02
N LEU A 110 8.56 -14.98 26.25
CA LEU A 110 9.89 -15.30 26.76
C LEU A 110 10.37 -14.31 27.85
N CYS A 111 10.01 -13.04 27.72
CA CYS A 111 10.34 -12.01 28.73
C CYS A 111 9.38 -12.02 29.93
N GLY A 112 8.27 -12.73 29.90
CA GLY A 112 7.24 -12.75 30.92
C GLY A 112 7.67 -13.53 32.18
N ASP A 113 8.59 -14.46 32.04
CA ASP A 113 9.19 -15.20 33.11
C ASP A 113 10.53 -14.55 33.55
N LEU A 114 10.42 -13.43 34.26
CA LEU A 114 11.59 -12.70 34.78
C LEU A 114 12.47 -13.56 35.70
N ALA A 115 11.89 -14.52 36.44
CA ALA A 115 12.64 -15.43 37.32
C ALA A 115 13.54 -16.35 36.48
N ALA A 116 13.02 -16.91 35.38
CA ALA A 116 13.82 -17.75 34.49
C ALA A 116 14.95 -16.99 33.78
N LEU A 117 14.72 -15.70 33.48
CA LEU A 117 15.75 -14.84 32.87
C LEU A 117 16.88 -14.46 33.83
N GLN A 118 16.60 -14.52 35.14
CA GLN A 118 17.58 -14.20 36.17
C GLN A 118 18.48 -15.40 36.51
N GLU A 119 18.11 -16.60 36.10
CA GLU A 119 18.96 -17.77 36.26
C GLU A 119 20.11 -17.73 35.25
N GLU A 120 21.35 -17.87 35.73
CA GLU A 120 22.57 -17.86 34.89
C GLU A 120 22.58 -18.94 33.78
N GLN A 121 21.67 -19.93 33.87
CA GLN A 121 21.58 -21.06 32.97
C GLN A 121 20.77 -20.73 31.68
N THR A 122 20.03 -19.61 31.62
CA THR A 122 19.26 -19.23 30.44
C THR A 122 20.15 -18.51 29.44
N GLY A 123 20.61 -19.24 28.44
CA GLY A 123 21.39 -18.66 27.32
C GLY A 123 20.55 -17.76 26.42
N PRO A 124 21.17 -16.95 25.52
CA PRO A 124 20.49 -16.03 24.60
C PRO A 124 19.74 -16.75 23.46
N ALA A 125 19.94 -18.05 23.24
CA ALA A 125 19.45 -18.79 22.08
C ALA A 125 17.94 -18.64 21.77
N PRO A 126 17.00 -18.67 22.76
CA PRO A 126 15.58 -18.46 22.49
C PRO A 126 15.28 -17.07 21.92
N PHE A 127 16.01 -16.04 22.39
CA PHE A 127 15.88 -14.68 21.91
C PHE A 127 16.50 -14.50 20.52
N GLU A 128 17.66 -15.11 20.29
CA GLU A 128 18.37 -15.08 19.01
C GLU A 128 17.48 -15.56 17.86
N SER A 129 16.72 -16.64 18.06
CA SER A 129 15.81 -17.17 17.04
C SER A 129 14.70 -16.17 16.68
N VAL A 130 14.09 -15.52 17.67
CA VAL A 130 13.05 -14.50 17.45
C VAL A 130 13.62 -13.28 16.74
N PHE A 131 14.80 -12.81 17.14
CA PHE A 131 15.45 -11.66 16.51
C PHE A 131 15.96 -11.98 15.11
N ALA A 132 16.42 -13.20 14.85
CA ALA A 132 16.74 -13.66 13.49
C ALA A 132 15.48 -13.62 12.60
N GLY A 133 14.34 -14.07 13.11
CA GLY A 133 13.04 -13.96 12.42
C GLY A 133 12.66 -12.50 12.16
N LEU A 134 12.81 -11.60 13.13
CA LEU A 134 12.53 -10.18 12.95
C LEU A 134 13.42 -9.55 11.85
N ARG A 135 14.71 -9.89 11.80
CA ARG A 135 15.63 -9.45 10.75
C ARG A 135 15.23 -10.01 9.39
N ALA A 136 14.93 -11.31 9.32
CA ALA A 136 14.47 -11.95 8.08
C ALA A 136 13.22 -11.29 7.52
N LEU A 137 12.26 -10.88 8.38
CA LEU A 137 11.06 -10.16 7.96
C LEU A 137 11.35 -8.73 7.52
N SER A 138 12.27 -8.04 8.18
CA SER A 138 12.65 -6.65 7.88
C SER A 138 13.44 -6.54 6.57
N ASP A 139 14.40 -7.42 6.36
CA ASP A 139 15.36 -7.34 5.26
C ASP A 139 14.92 -8.14 4.02
N GLY A 140 13.93 -9.02 4.20
CA GLY A 140 13.45 -9.89 3.13
C GLY A 140 12.52 -9.18 2.14
N ASP A 141 12.69 -9.48 0.84
CA ASP A 141 11.69 -9.14 -0.18
C ASP A 141 10.56 -10.19 -0.17
N TRP A 142 9.43 -9.82 0.39
CA TRP A 142 8.23 -10.65 0.50
C TRP A 142 7.22 -10.40 -0.63
N GLY A 143 7.53 -9.47 -1.54
CA GLY A 143 6.62 -9.05 -2.61
C GLY A 143 6.18 -10.21 -3.49
N ALA A 144 7.13 -11.00 -3.99
CA ALA A 144 6.86 -12.13 -4.87
C ALA A 144 6.02 -13.23 -4.18
N LEU A 145 6.29 -13.51 -2.88
CA LEU A 145 5.51 -14.48 -2.12
C LEU A 145 4.06 -13.99 -1.93
N LEU A 146 3.87 -12.72 -1.53
CA LEU A 146 2.54 -12.16 -1.36
C LEU A 146 1.76 -12.13 -2.67
N GLU A 147 2.44 -11.91 -3.78
CA GLU A 147 1.85 -11.90 -5.11
C GLU A 147 1.42 -13.29 -5.56
N SER A 148 2.25 -14.33 -5.33
CA SER A 148 1.91 -15.71 -5.65
C SER A 148 0.72 -16.23 -4.84
N GLU A 149 0.53 -15.73 -3.62
CA GLU A 149 -0.57 -16.11 -2.74
C GLU A 149 -1.86 -15.29 -2.98
N SER A 150 -1.83 -14.27 -3.86
CA SER A 150 -3.00 -13.46 -4.18
C SER A 150 -3.89 -14.15 -5.21
N ARG A 151 -5.12 -14.51 -4.80
CA ARG A 151 -6.14 -15.05 -5.70
C ARG A 151 -6.59 -14.05 -6.76
N VAL A 152 -6.65 -12.78 -6.39
CA VAL A 152 -6.97 -11.69 -7.32
C VAL A 152 -5.89 -11.56 -8.39
N GLU A 153 -4.62 -11.65 -8.01
CA GLU A 153 -3.49 -11.64 -8.94
C GLU A 153 -3.58 -12.80 -9.93
N ALA A 154 -3.84 -14.01 -9.43
CA ALA A 154 -3.97 -15.22 -10.28
C ALA A 154 -5.07 -15.07 -11.34
N VAL A 155 -6.16 -14.39 -11.03
CA VAL A 155 -7.23 -14.10 -11.99
C VAL A 155 -6.80 -12.99 -12.96
N LEU A 156 -6.24 -11.88 -12.49
CA LEU A 156 -5.85 -10.75 -13.34
C LEU A 156 -4.71 -11.09 -14.30
N ARG A 157 -3.84 -12.04 -13.96
CA ARG A 157 -2.79 -12.55 -14.88
C ARG A 157 -3.34 -13.24 -16.13
N GLN A 158 -4.62 -13.63 -16.12
CA GLN A 158 -5.30 -14.19 -17.30
C GLN A 158 -5.84 -13.09 -18.24
N ASP A 159 -5.39 -11.84 -18.10
CA ASP A 159 -5.77 -10.72 -18.94
C ASP A 159 -5.70 -11.05 -20.44
N PRO A 160 -6.82 -10.97 -21.19
CA PRO A 160 -6.82 -11.34 -22.62
C PRO A 160 -5.94 -10.46 -23.50
N ALA A 161 -5.61 -9.25 -23.04
CA ALA A 161 -4.68 -8.36 -23.74
C ALA A 161 -3.21 -8.70 -23.45
N GLY A 162 -2.92 -9.57 -22.45
CA GLY A 162 -1.56 -9.95 -22.07
C GLY A 162 -0.73 -8.83 -21.42
N CYS A 163 -1.31 -7.64 -21.25
CA CYS A 163 -0.58 -6.47 -20.75
C CYS A 163 -0.36 -6.49 -19.26
N TYR A 164 -1.26 -7.09 -18.48
CA TYR A 164 -1.23 -7.05 -17.02
C TYR A 164 0.05 -7.66 -16.44
N GLY A 165 0.46 -8.81 -16.94
CA GLY A 165 1.65 -9.53 -16.48
C GLY A 165 2.96 -8.77 -16.68
N SER A 166 3.02 -7.90 -17.69
CA SER A 166 4.19 -7.08 -18.02
C SER A 166 4.23 -5.75 -17.27
N MET A 167 3.27 -5.49 -16.38
CA MET A 167 3.22 -4.24 -15.62
C MET A 167 4.17 -4.27 -14.43
N GLU A 168 4.67 -3.08 -14.03
CA GLU A 168 5.41 -2.88 -12.80
C GLU A 168 4.58 -3.27 -11.57
N ASP A 169 5.21 -3.82 -10.53
CA ASP A 169 4.56 -4.26 -9.29
C ASP A 169 3.68 -3.18 -8.64
N ALA A 170 4.14 -1.93 -8.64
CA ALA A 170 3.37 -0.82 -8.12
C ALA A 170 2.05 -0.62 -8.88
N THR A 171 2.07 -0.85 -10.19
CA THR A 171 0.88 -0.79 -11.05
C THR A 171 -0.04 -1.98 -10.78
N ARG A 172 0.49 -3.21 -10.71
CA ARG A 172 -0.30 -4.42 -10.39
C ARG A 172 -0.97 -4.29 -9.02
N ARG A 173 -0.26 -3.80 -7.99
CA ARG A 173 -0.85 -3.52 -6.67
C ARG A 173 -2.03 -2.55 -6.73
N ARG A 174 -1.99 -1.55 -7.63
CA ARG A 174 -3.13 -0.63 -7.84
C ARG A 174 -4.32 -1.30 -8.46
N TYR A 175 -4.10 -2.21 -9.42
CA TYR A 175 -5.16 -3.00 -10.02
C TYR A 175 -5.86 -3.86 -8.97
N ARG A 176 -5.12 -4.59 -8.16
CA ARG A 176 -5.66 -5.35 -7.02
C ARG A 176 -6.42 -4.45 -6.04
N GLY A 177 -5.85 -3.31 -5.68
CA GLY A 177 -6.54 -2.32 -4.85
C GLY A 177 -7.81 -1.75 -5.47
N GLN A 178 -7.90 -1.67 -6.79
CA GLN A 178 -9.12 -1.27 -7.48
C GLN A 178 -10.18 -2.38 -7.46
N VAL A 179 -9.79 -3.64 -7.63
CA VAL A 179 -10.68 -4.80 -7.45
C VAL A 179 -11.28 -4.76 -6.05
N CYS A 180 -10.47 -4.59 -5.00
CA CYS A 180 -10.97 -4.48 -3.62
C CYS A 180 -11.96 -3.33 -3.43
N ARG A 181 -11.75 -2.20 -4.12
CA ARG A 181 -12.69 -1.06 -4.08
C ARG A 181 -14.01 -1.38 -4.77
N LEU A 182 -13.96 -2.05 -5.92
CA LEU A 182 -15.16 -2.46 -6.65
C LEU A 182 -15.92 -3.56 -5.91
N ALA A 183 -15.24 -4.58 -5.41
CA ALA A 183 -15.81 -5.65 -4.60
C ALA A 183 -16.64 -5.10 -3.44
N ARG A 184 -16.09 -4.13 -2.73
CA ARG A 184 -16.80 -3.46 -1.64
C ARG A 184 -18.02 -2.64 -2.08
N LYS A 185 -17.96 -2.03 -3.27
CA LYS A 185 -19.08 -1.24 -3.80
C LYS A 185 -20.22 -2.12 -4.31
N SER A 186 -19.88 -3.27 -4.87
CA SER A 186 -20.85 -4.23 -5.43
C SER A 186 -21.35 -5.25 -4.40
N GLY A 187 -20.71 -5.34 -3.22
CA GLY A 187 -21.01 -6.37 -2.23
C GLY A 187 -20.51 -7.78 -2.58
N MET A 188 -19.73 -7.92 -3.67
CA MET A 188 -19.16 -9.20 -4.14
C MET A 188 -17.83 -9.51 -3.44
N GLY A 189 -17.39 -10.78 -3.51
CA GLY A 189 -16.07 -11.17 -3.11
C GLY A 189 -14.97 -10.55 -4.01
N GLU A 190 -13.74 -10.40 -3.50
CA GLU A 190 -12.64 -9.81 -4.26
C GLU A 190 -12.27 -10.68 -5.47
N GLU A 191 -12.17 -11.99 -5.30
CA GLU A 191 -11.90 -12.95 -6.36
C GLU A 191 -13.04 -12.99 -7.39
N GLU A 192 -14.29 -13.00 -6.95
CA GLU A 192 -15.47 -12.97 -7.81
C GLU A 192 -15.52 -11.69 -8.65
N THR A 193 -15.20 -10.54 -8.05
CA THR A 193 -15.10 -9.26 -8.75
C THR A 193 -14.02 -9.30 -9.83
N ALA A 194 -12.87 -9.89 -9.52
CA ALA A 194 -11.79 -10.06 -10.50
C ALA A 194 -12.21 -10.95 -11.67
N ARG A 195 -12.88 -12.09 -11.39
CA ARG A 195 -13.43 -12.98 -12.41
C ARG A 195 -14.46 -12.28 -13.29
N ARG A 196 -15.35 -11.49 -12.69
CA ARG A 196 -16.34 -10.72 -13.45
C ARG A 196 -15.69 -9.70 -14.39
N VAL A 197 -14.65 -9.01 -13.92
CA VAL A 197 -13.86 -8.10 -14.77
C VAL A 197 -13.19 -8.87 -15.92
N LEU A 198 -12.63 -10.04 -15.65
CA LEU A 198 -11.99 -10.89 -16.65
C LEU A 198 -12.99 -11.36 -17.72
N GLU A 199 -14.19 -11.80 -17.32
CA GLU A 199 -15.26 -12.19 -18.23
C GLU A 199 -15.66 -11.06 -19.17
N LEU A 200 -15.87 -9.85 -18.62
CA LEU A 200 -16.17 -8.67 -19.44
C LEU A 200 -15.05 -8.35 -20.42
N SER A 201 -13.80 -8.49 -20.00
CA SER A 201 -12.63 -8.26 -20.87
C SER A 201 -12.52 -9.31 -21.99
N ARG A 202 -12.93 -10.54 -21.74
CA ARG A 202 -12.97 -11.60 -22.78
C ARG A 202 -14.03 -11.32 -23.86
N GLN A 203 -15.11 -10.64 -23.49
CA GLN A 203 -16.20 -10.24 -24.41
C GLN A 203 -15.89 -8.92 -25.12
N GLY A 204 -14.95 -8.13 -24.65
CA GLY A 204 -14.57 -6.84 -25.20
C GLY A 204 -13.77 -6.94 -26.48
N ALA A 205 -13.74 -5.86 -27.27
CA ALA A 205 -12.95 -5.72 -28.48
C ALA A 205 -11.91 -4.60 -28.35
N GLY A 206 -10.78 -4.73 -29.01
CA GLY A 206 -9.73 -3.72 -29.01
C GLY A 206 -9.21 -3.42 -27.59
N ALA A 207 -9.27 -2.18 -27.14
CA ALA A 207 -8.83 -1.74 -25.83
C ALA A 207 -9.66 -2.31 -24.66
N GLU A 208 -10.89 -2.77 -24.91
CA GLU A 208 -11.76 -3.38 -23.91
C GLU A 208 -11.30 -4.79 -23.50
N ARG A 209 -10.43 -5.42 -24.29
CA ARG A 209 -9.84 -6.73 -23.95
C ARG A 209 -8.94 -6.66 -22.73
N HIS A 210 -8.44 -5.48 -22.36
CA HIS A 210 -7.60 -5.32 -21.19
C HIS A 210 -8.47 -5.14 -19.93
N VAL A 211 -8.16 -5.91 -18.86
CA VAL A 211 -8.85 -5.87 -17.56
C VAL A 211 -8.91 -4.46 -16.96
N GLY A 212 -7.93 -3.62 -17.23
CA GLY A 212 -7.89 -2.22 -16.78
C GLY A 212 -9.05 -1.38 -17.30
N TRP A 213 -9.63 -1.70 -18.45
CA TRP A 213 -10.79 -1.00 -18.96
C TRP A 213 -11.99 -1.10 -18.02
N PHE A 214 -12.32 -2.32 -17.58
CA PHE A 214 -13.43 -2.59 -16.68
C PHE A 214 -13.11 -2.35 -15.21
N LEU A 215 -11.86 -2.07 -14.87
CA LEU A 215 -11.47 -1.62 -13.54
C LEU A 215 -11.52 -0.10 -13.39
N PHE A 216 -11.10 0.66 -14.41
CA PHE A 216 -10.90 2.11 -14.29
C PHE A 216 -11.80 2.96 -15.19
N ARG A 217 -12.08 2.53 -16.41
CA ARG A 217 -12.89 3.28 -17.38
C ARG A 217 -14.38 3.00 -17.25
N ARG A 218 -14.78 1.73 -17.34
CA ARG A 218 -16.18 1.26 -17.21
C ARG A 218 -16.27 0.23 -16.08
N PRO A 219 -16.18 0.63 -14.80
CA PRO A 219 -16.15 -0.30 -13.70
C PRO A 219 -17.29 -1.30 -13.72
N LEU A 220 -16.98 -2.60 -13.84
CA LEU A 220 -17.95 -3.70 -13.96
C LEU A 220 -18.98 -3.50 -15.10
N GLY A 221 -18.60 -2.83 -16.18
CA GLY A 221 -19.50 -2.53 -17.31
C GLY A 221 -20.43 -1.33 -17.09
N ALA A 222 -20.47 -0.74 -15.91
CA ALA A 222 -21.27 0.43 -15.64
C ALA A 222 -20.68 1.67 -16.33
N GLU A 223 -21.52 2.48 -16.97
CA GLU A 223 -21.07 3.77 -17.49
C GLU A 223 -20.60 4.66 -16.35
N LYS A 224 -19.33 4.97 -16.35
CA LYS A 224 -18.79 5.96 -15.43
C LYS A 224 -19.30 7.31 -15.89
N ARG A 225 -20.27 7.85 -15.17
CA ARG A 225 -20.64 9.26 -15.29
C ARG A 225 -19.40 10.07 -14.89
N THR A 226 -18.54 10.34 -15.87
CA THR A 226 -17.43 11.28 -15.70
C THR A 226 -18.07 12.63 -15.43
N ARG A 227 -18.04 13.07 -14.18
CA ARG A 227 -18.12 14.49 -13.88
C ARG A 227 -16.88 15.07 -14.58
N SER A 228 -17.07 15.45 -15.82
CA SER A 228 -16.10 16.16 -16.62
C SER A 228 -15.67 17.41 -15.87
N GLY A 229 -14.42 17.82 -16.01
CA GLY A 229 -13.96 19.14 -15.60
C GLY A 229 -14.65 20.30 -16.32
N ALA A 230 -15.75 20.03 -17.04
CA ALA A 230 -16.61 21.00 -17.71
C ALA A 230 -17.09 22.13 -16.79
N CYS A 231 -17.20 21.88 -15.48
CA CYS A 231 -17.59 22.90 -14.53
C CYS A 231 -16.42 23.82 -14.09
N TYR A 232 -15.16 23.45 -14.39
CA TYR A 232 -14.00 24.24 -13.95
C TYR A 232 -13.95 25.62 -14.60
N GLY A 233 -14.00 25.67 -15.93
CA GLY A 233 -13.98 26.94 -16.69
C GLY A 233 -15.12 27.89 -16.29
N PRO A 234 -16.39 27.45 -16.34
CA PRO A 234 -17.52 28.26 -15.88
C PRO A 234 -17.39 28.74 -14.43
N LEU A 235 -16.87 27.92 -13.51
CA LEU A 235 -16.68 28.30 -12.12
C LEU A 235 -15.63 29.39 -11.95
N VAL A 236 -14.50 29.29 -12.67
CA VAL A 236 -13.44 30.31 -12.67
C VAL A 236 -13.97 31.63 -13.23
N LEU A 237 -14.67 31.58 -14.37
CA LEU A 237 -15.24 32.79 -14.98
C LEU A 237 -16.30 33.44 -14.10
N LEU A 238 -17.18 32.65 -13.49
CA LEU A 238 -18.21 33.16 -12.58
C LEU A 238 -17.58 33.82 -11.35
N SER A 239 -16.58 33.20 -10.75
CA SER A 239 -15.90 33.78 -9.57
C SER A 239 -15.12 35.04 -9.92
N ALA A 240 -14.50 35.11 -11.09
CA ALA A 240 -13.85 36.30 -11.59
C ALA A 240 -14.87 37.44 -11.85
N ALA A 241 -16.01 37.13 -12.46
CA ALA A 241 -17.08 38.09 -12.73
C ALA A 241 -17.69 38.66 -11.42
N LEU A 242 -17.93 37.77 -10.43
CA LEU A 242 -18.44 38.21 -9.12
C LEU A 242 -17.43 39.12 -8.38
N LEU A 243 -16.14 38.80 -8.45
CA LEU A 243 -15.09 39.61 -7.83
C LEU A 243 -14.96 40.96 -8.54
N SER A 244 -15.00 40.96 -9.87
CA SER A 244 -14.98 42.18 -10.68
C SER A 244 -16.19 43.06 -10.40
N ALA A 245 -17.39 42.51 -10.31
CA ALA A 245 -18.61 43.22 -9.97
C ALA A 245 -18.56 43.83 -8.54
N ALA A 246 -18.05 43.07 -7.57
CA ALA A 246 -17.85 43.56 -6.23
C ALA A 246 -16.88 44.76 -6.18
N LEU A 247 -15.78 44.71 -6.91
CA LEU A 247 -14.83 45.79 -7.04
C LEU A 247 -15.41 47.03 -7.77
N ALA A 248 -16.22 46.81 -8.82
CA ALA A 248 -16.93 47.88 -9.51
C ALA A 248 -17.85 48.68 -8.57
N LEU A 249 -18.56 47.96 -7.67
CA LEU A 249 -19.41 48.58 -6.65
C LEU A 249 -18.60 49.32 -5.60
N LEU A 250 -17.46 48.76 -5.16
CA LEU A 250 -16.59 49.40 -4.17
C LEU A 250 -15.90 50.66 -4.70
N LEU A 251 -15.55 50.67 -5.99
CA LEU A 251 -14.87 51.77 -6.66
C LEU A 251 -15.83 52.79 -7.29
N ASP A 252 -17.13 52.54 -7.18
CA ASP A 252 -18.19 53.32 -7.83
C ASP A 252 -17.93 53.60 -9.32
N SER A 253 -17.36 52.58 -10.01
CA SER A 253 -16.93 52.66 -11.40
C SER A 253 -17.16 51.34 -12.16
N TRP A 254 -18.20 51.31 -12.98
CA TRP A 254 -18.47 50.15 -13.80
C TRP A 254 -17.40 49.89 -14.89
N VAL A 255 -16.78 50.98 -15.41
CA VAL A 255 -15.67 50.88 -16.38
C VAL A 255 -14.44 50.27 -15.73
N GLY A 256 -14.14 50.68 -14.50
CA GLY A 256 -13.06 50.10 -13.69
C GLY A 256 -13.28 48.60 -13.46
N GLY A 257 -14.50 48.19 -13.11
CA GLY A 257 -14.85 46.79 -12.92
C GLY A 257 -14.66 45.95 -14.22
N LEU A 258 -15.09 46.49 -15.36
CA LEU A 258 -14.92 45.81 -16.66
C LEU A 258 -13.44 45.63 -17.03
N LEU A 259 -12.61 46.64 -16.83
CA LEU A 259 -11.18 46.60 -17.09
C LEU A 259 -10.46 45.60 -16.15
N LEU A 260 -10.89 45.55 -14.87
CA LEU A 260 -10.32 44.62 -13.87
C LEU A 260 -10.74 43.18 -14.09
N PHE A 261 -11.78 42.90 -14.87
CA PHE A 261 -12.23 41.54 -15.12
C PHE A 261 -11.10 40.64 -15.69
N PHE A 262 -10.32 41.13 -16.66
CA PHE A 262 -9.25 40.36 -17.26
C PHE A 262 -8.13 40.00 -16.27
N PRO A 263 -7.50 40.95 -15.56
CA PRO A 263 -6.45 40.56 -14.60
C PRO A 263 -6.99 39.76 -13.41
N LEU A 264 -8.24 39.99 -12.99
CA LEU A 264 -8.88 39.18 -11.93
C LEU A 264 -9.17 37.75 -12.41
N SER A 265 -9.57 37.56 -13.67
CA SER A 265 -9.80 36.22 -14.21
C SER A 265 -8.52 35.40 -14.22
N ASP A 266 -7.38 36.01 -14.55
CA ASP A 266 -6.09 35.36 -14.50
C ASP A 266 -5.64 35.03 -13.06
N LEU A 267 -5.82 35.97 -12.15
CA LEU A 267 -5.53 35.78 -10.73
C LEU A 267 -6.36 34.62 -10.13
N VAL A 268 -7.66 34.60 -10.41
CA VAL A 268 -8.57 33.55 -9.92
C VAL A 268 -8.18 32.20 -10.51
N LYS A 269 -7.89 32.15 -11.82
CA LYS A 269 -7.45 30.94 -12.50
C LYS A 269 -6.15 30.39 -11.89
N ASN A 270 -5.13 31.24 -11.75
CA ASN A 270 -3.84 30.83 -11.21
C ASN A 270 -3.97 30.34 -9.74
N SER A 271 -4.81 31.00 -8.96
CA SER A 271 -5.12 30.58 -7.58
C SER A 271 -5.85 29.24 -7.55
N ALA A 272 -6.83 29.05 -8.43
CA ALA A 272 -7.56 27.78 -8.55
C ALA A 272 -6.63 26.64 -9.02
N ASP A 273 -5.76 26.87 -9.99
CA ASP A 273 -4.78 25.89 -10.47
C ASP A 273 -3.79 25.52 -9.36
N PHE A 274 -3.28 26.49 -8.61
CA PHE A 274 -2.41 26.24 -7.47
C PHE A 274 -3.08 25.35 -6.41
N LEU A 275 -4.34 25.67 -6.06
CA LEU A 275 -5.11 24.89 -5.11
C LEU A 275 -5.40 23.47 -5.63
N LEU A 276 -5.79 23.34 -6.92
CA LEU A 276 -6.06 22.05 -7.54
C LEU A 276 -4.83 21.14 -7.52
N VAL A 277 -3.67 21.65 -7.92
CA VAL A 277 -2.41 20.86 -7.93
C VAL A 277 -2.04 20.42 -6.52
N ARG A 278 -2.33 21.24 -5.51
CA ARG A 278 -2.01 20.91 -4.12
C ARG A 278 -3.02 19.96 -3.46
N LEU A 279 -4.30 20.08 -3.80
CA LEU A 279 -5.39 19.32 -3.18
C LEU A 279 -5.73 18.02 -3.92
N VAL A 280 -5.56 18.00 -5.24
CA VAL A 280 -5.90 16.85 -6.07
C VAL A 280 -4.61 16.11 -6.46
N PRO A 281 -4.35 14.93 -5.87
CA PRO A 281 -3.17 14.17 -6.24
C PRO A 281 -3.24 13.76 -7.71
N PRO A 282 -2.11 13.81 -8.43
CA PRO A 282 -2.06 13.41 -9.85
C PRO A 282 -2.47 11.96 -10.01
N ARG A 283 -3.17 11.65 -11.10
CA ARG A 283 -3.48 10.26 -11.45
C ARG A 283 -2.19 9.60 -11.92
N PRO A 284 -1.65 8.62 -11.19
CA PRO A 284 -0.45 7.95 -11.62
C PRO A 284 -0.71 7.15 -12.89
N VAL A 285 0.19 7.26 -13.83
CA VAL A 285 0.18 6.51 -15.10
C VAL A 285 0.50 5.04 -14.82
N HIS A 286 -0.11 4.15 -15.56
CA HIS A 286 0.21 2.72 -15.51
C HIS A 286 1.58 2.52 -16.17
N ARG A 287 2.47 1.79 -15.50
CA ARG A 287 3.84 1.57 -15.95
C ARG A 287 4.06 0.10 -16.27
N MET A 288 4.81 -0.14 -17.34
CA MET A 288 5.29 -1.47 -17.72
C MET A 288 6.63 -1.75 -17.03
N ALA A 289 6.87 -3.00 -16.65
CA ALA A 289 8.19 -3.44 -16.24
C ALA A 289 9.06 -3.64 -17.48
N LEU A 290 10.10 -2.84 -17.60
CA LEU A 290 10.99 -2.85 -18.77
C LEU A 290 12.32 -3.57 -18.43
N GLU A 291 12.26 -4.71 -17.75
CA GLU A 291 13.44 -5.49 -17.34
C GLU A 291 14.29 -5.95 -18.53
N SER A 292 13.66 -6.24 -19.67
CA SER A 292 14.32 -6.63 -20.92
C SER A 292 14.65 -5.45 -21.86
N GLY A 293 14.51 -4.21 -21.37
CA GLY A 293 14.69 -2.99 -22.16
C GLY A 293 13.41 -2.48 -22.82
N ILE A 294 13.53 -1.36 -23.51
CA ILE A 294 12.39 -0.70 -24.16
C ILE A 294 12.06 -1.44 -25.47
N PRO A 295 10.81 -1.95 -25.64
CA PRO A 295 10.41 -2.62 -26.87
C PRO A 295 10.46 -1.63 -28.06
N PRO A 296 10.60 -2.14 -29.31
CA PRO A 296 10.72 -1.28 -30.50
C PRO A 296 9.61 -0.24 -30.64
N GLU A 297 8.38 -0.62 -30.30
CA GLU A 297 7.19 0.25 -30.36
C GLU A 297 7.22 1.38 -29.33
N GLY A 298 7.96 1.22 -28.24
CA GLY A 298 8.10 2.19 -27.16
C GLY A 298 9.36 3.05 -27.25
N ARG A 299 10.20 2.86 -28.27
CA ARG A 299 11.43 3.66 -28.43
C ARG A 299 11.08 5.10 -28.71
N THR A 300 11.51 5.99 -27.84
CA THR A 300 11.22 7.43 -27.90
C THR A 300 12.53 8.21 -27.74
N LEU A 301 12.74 9.18 -28.62
CA LEU A 301 13.83 10.14 -28.49
C LEU A 301 13.37 11.29 -27.58
N CYS A 302 13.99 11.42 -26.42
CA CYS A 302 13.75 12.57 -25.53
C CYS A 302 14.78 13.67 -25.87
N VAL A 303 14.33 14.79 -26.43
CA VAL A 303 15.16 15.94 -26.74
C VAL A 303 14.93 17.01 -25.68
N ILE A 304 15.98 17.33 -24.91
CA ILE A 304 15.98 18.45 -23.98
C ILE A 304 16.73 19.59 -24.64
N ALA A 305 16.01 20.66 -25.01
CA ALA A 305 16.63 21.86 -25.51
C ALA A 305 17.35 22.60 -24.35
N ALA A 306 18.66 22.63 -24.37
CA ALA A 306 19.48 23.36 -23.41
C ALA A 306 20.34 24.40 -24.14
N LEU A 307 20.38 25.61 -23.60
CA LEU A 307 21.34 26.65 -24.05
C LEU A 307 22.67 26.35 -23.39
N LEU A 308 23.65 25.98 -24.18
CA LEU A 308 25.04 25.86 -23.75
C LEU A 308 25.63 27.26 -23.71
N THR A 309 25.79 27.83 -22.50
CA THR A 309 26.27 29.19 -22.27
C THR A 309 27.78 29.30 -22.09
N GLY A 310 28.55 28.26 -22.27
CA GLY A 310 30.03 28.28 -22.17
C GLY A 310 30.67 26.95 -22.53
N LYS A 311 31.92 27.01 -22.99
CA LYS A 311 32.82 25.87 -23.01
C LYS A 311 33.57 25.94 -21.68
N GLU A 312 33.32 25.04 -20.75
CA GLU A 312 34.28 24.66 -19.74
C GLU A 312 35.01 23.38 -20.14
#